data_bf4ec2f0cadd4bede8250d9d946b2276
#
_entry.id   bf4ec2f0cadd4bede8250d9d946b2276
#
_cell.length_a   1.000
_cell.length_b   1.000
_cell.length_c   1.000
_cell.angle_alpha   90.00
_cell.angle_beta   90.00
_cell.angle_gamma   90.00
#
_symmetry.space_group_name_H-M   'P 1'
#
loop_
_entity.id
_entity.type
_entity.pdbx_description
1 polymer ?
#
loop_
_entity_poly.entity_id
_entity_poly.type
_entity_poly.pdbx_seq_one_letter_code
_entity_poly.pdbx_strand_id
1 'polypeptide(L)'
;MVVGEASYRGRTVNRILVLSLSGIGDTLMATPMLHELRLQYPSATLDVLVLWAGAAQVLRGNPHVREVIQHDFLKASQASSAARCLELRGRRYDLSINTHTQGRRGYRLIARLIGARVRLSHEYENQSWMDRLLVTQSLPQDYSLHVMENNARLLGLLGLSPQLPSPEYEVFLSEEERQWAMGWLEKRKLLG
;
A
#
# COMPACT_ATOMS: atom_id res chain seq x y z
N MET A 1 -13.18 25.56 0.46
CA MET A 1 -12.17 25.52 -0.60
C MET A 1 -12.20 24.11 -1.18
N VAL A 2 -12.52 23.98 -2.47
CA VAL A 2 -12.39 22.67 -3.14
C VAL A 2 -10.90 22.47 -3.33
N VAL A 3 -10.31 21.56 -2.54
CA VAL A 3 -8.91 21.13 -2.74
C VAL A 3 -8.91 20.46 -4.11
N GLY A 4 -8.25 21.06 -5.08
CA GLY A 4 -8.11 20.49 -6.42
C GLY A 4 -7.42 19.13 -6.31
N GLU A 5 -7.91 18.13 -7.03
CA GLU A 5 -7.28 16.80 -7.06
C GLU A 5 -5.80 16.90 -7.49
N ALA A 6 -4.94 16.22 -6.76
CA ALA A 6 -3.53 16.16 -7.11
C ALA A 6 -3.35 15.52 -8.49
N SER A 7 -2.50 16.13 -9.29
CA SER A 7 -2.14 15.61 -10.60
C SER A 7 -0.64 15.30 -10.64
N TYR A 8 -0.25 14.26 -11.35
CA TYR A 8 1.14 13.94 -11.55
C TYR A 8 1.58 14.31 -12.98
N ARG A 9 2.53 15.28 -13.10
CA ARG A 9 3.01 15.82 -14.38
C ARG A 9 1.88 16.27 -15.30
N GLY A 10 0.88 16.97 -14.73
CA GLY A 10 -0.28 17.50 -15.47
C GLY A 10 -1.30 16.43 -15.89
N ARG A 11 -1.24 15.22 -15.36
CA ARG A 11 -2.19 14.14 -15.64
C ARG A 11 -2.95 13.74 -14.39
N THR A 12 -4.24 13.53 -14.53
CA THR A 12 -5.10 12.99 -13.46
C THR A 12 -4.67 11.57 -13.11
N VAL A 13 -4.65 11.25 -11.82
CA VAL A 13 -4.43 9.91 -11.28
C VAL A 13 -5.78 9.35 -10.84
N ASN A 14 -6.32 8.40 -11.60
CA ASN A 14 -7.64 7.83 -11.35
C ASN A 14 -7.61 6.46 -10.67
N ARG A 15 -6.50 5.71 -10.83
CA ARG A 15 -6.37 4.34 -10.34
C ARG A 15 -5.01 4.12 -9.70
N ILE A 16 -5.03 3.81 -8.42
CA ILE A 16 -3.84 3.62 -7.60
C ILE A 16 -3.81 2.18 -7.09
N LEU A 17 -2.65 1.55 -7.16
CA LEU A 17 -2.38 0.26 -6.54
C LEU A 17 -1.25 0.38 -5.54
N VAL A 18 -1.51 0.06 -4.29
CA VAL A 18 -0.47 -0.08 -3.27
C VAL A 18 -0.09 -1.56 -3.15
N LEU A 19 1.19 -1.86 -3.28
CA LEU A 19 1.72 -3.21 -3.13
C LEU A 19 2.33 -3.32 -1.73
N SER A 20 1.58 -3.91 -0.79
CA SER A 20 2.03 -4.22 0.57
C SER A 20 2.31 -5.72 0.67
N LEU A 21 3.38 -6.15 0.01
CA LEU A 21 3.74 -7.56 -0.16
C LEU A 21 4.65 -8.08 0.98
N SER A 22 4.52 -7.54 2.17
CA SER A 22 5.26 -7.89 3.39
C SER A 22 4.35 -8.50 4.45
N GLY A 23 4.76 -8.41 5.72
CA GLY A 23 4.03 -8.92 6.87
C GLY A 23 2.82 -8.08 7.25
N ILE A 24 2.08 -8.59 8.25
CA ILE A 24 0.90 -7.92 8.82
C ILE A 24 1.28 -6.55 9.40
N GLY A 25 2.40 -6.49 10.16
CA GLY A 25 2.90 -5.24 10.75
C GLY A 25 3.27 -4.20 9.70
N ASP A 26 3.95 -4.61 8.62
CA ASP A 26 4.32 -3.69 7.53
C ASP A 26 3.07 -3.14 6.82
N THR A 27 2.03 -3.97 6.68
CA THR A 27 0.75 -3.54 6.12
C THR A 27 0.05 -2.53 7.03
N LEU A 28 0.08 -2.75 8.35
CA LEU A 28 -0.43 -1.79 9.32
C LEU A 28 0.32 -0.46 9.24
N MET A 29 1.65 -0.52 9.14
CA MET A 29 2.50 0.68 9.00
C MET A 29 2.31 1.41 7.65
N ALA A 30 1.63 0.81 6.69
CA ALA A 30 1.27 1.46 5.43
C ALA A 30 -0.08 2.20 5.49
N THR A 31 -0.92 1.97 6.52
CA THR A 31 -2.27 2.56 6.60
C THR A 31 -2.28 4.09 6.61
N PRO A 32 -1.36 4.82 7.28
CA PRO A 32 -1.31 6.27 7.20
C PRO A 32 -1.08 6.78 5.77
N MET A 33 -0.25 6.08 4.98
CA MET A 33 -0.04 6.43 3.58
C MET A 33 -1.29 6.17 2.73
N LEU A 34 -2.08 5.14 3.04
CA LEU A 34 -3.37 4.89 2.36
C LEU A 34 -4.35 6.02 2.61
N HIS A 35 -4.43 6.51 3.85
CA HIS A 35 -5.23 7.68 4.21
C HIS A 35 -4.74 8.93 3.47
N GLU A 36 -3.45 9.19 3.50
CA GLU A 36 -2.85 10.32 2.80
C GLU A 36 -3.15 10.29 1.29
N LEU A 37 -3.03 9.11 0.65
CA LEU A 37 -3.40 8.94 -0.75
C LEU A 37 -4.87 9.25 -1.02
N ARG A 38 -5.78 8.90 -0.09
CA ARG A 38 -7.21 9.23 -0.20
C ARG A 38 -7.45 10.73 -0.11
N LEU A 39 -6.74 11.45 0.78
CA LEU A 39 -6.82 12.90 0.88
C LEU A 39 -6.31 13.60 -0.38
N GLN A 40 -5.20 13.14 -0.92
CA GLN A 40 -4.56 13.73 -2.11
C GLN A 40 -5.32 13.41 -3.41
N TYR A 41 -5.96 12.23 -3.49
CA TYR A 41 -6.68 11.73 -4.66
C TYR A 41 -8.09 11.25 -4.28
N PRO A 42 -8.99 12.15 -3.89
CA PRO A 42 -10.30 11.78 -3.33
C PRO A 42 -11.19 10.99 -4.29
N SER A 43 -11.09 11.23 -5.60
CA SER A 43 -11.88 10.52 -6.62
C SER A 43 -11.19 9.29 -7.19
N ALA A 44 -9.91 9.04 -6.87
CA ALA A 44 -9.19 7.88 -7.38
C ALA A 44 -9.68 6.58 -6.74
N THR A 45 -9.70 5.51 -7.52
CA THR A 45 -9.83 4.17 -6.94
C THR A 45 -8.48 3.75 -6.36
N LEU A 46 -8.48 3.36 -5.08
CA LEU A 46 -7.30 2.89 -4.36
C LEU A 46 -7.47 1.41 -4.01
N ASP A 47 -6.66 0.55 -4.62
CA ASP A 47 -6.59 -0.88 -4.35
C ASP A 47 -5.29 -1.21 -3.62
N VAL A 48 -5.32 -2.25 -2.78
CA VAL A 48 -4.13 -2.76 -2.09
C VAL A 48 -3.91 -4.23 -2.40
N LEU A 49 -2.73 -4.57 -2.89
CA LEU A 49 -2.30 -5.94 -3.12
C LEU A 49 -1.46 -6.42 -1.95
N VAL A 50 -1.87 -7.53 -1.32
CA VAL A 50 -1.20 -8.13 -0.17
C VAL A 50 -0.87 -9.59 -0.39
N LEU A 51 0.15 -10.13 0.30
CA LEU A 51 0.51 -11.54 0.25
C LEU A 51 -0.39 -12.41 1.14
N TRP A 52 -0.62 -11.98 2.38
CA TRP A 52 -1.11 -12.80 3.45
C TRP A 52 -2.55 -12.49 3.83
N ALA A 53 -3.31 -13.51 4.21
CA ALA A 53 -4.68 -13.35 4.70
C ALA A 53 -4.76 -12.40 5.92
N GLY A 54 -3.81 -12.48 6.85
CA GLY A 54 -3.76 -11.58 8.00
C GLY A 54 -3.54 -10.11 7.61
N ALA A 55 -2.73 -9.83 6.57
CA ALA A 55 -2.58 -8.49 6.04
C ALA A 55 -3.88 -7.98 5.39
N ALA A 56 -4.61 -8.86 4.70
CA ALA A 56 -5.93 -8.52 4.18
C ALA A 56 -6.95 -8.22 5.28
N GLN A 57 -6.87 -8.96 6.41
CA GLN A 57 -7.75 -8.72 7.56
C GLN A 57 -7.50 -7.36 8.22
N VAL A 58 -6.24 -6.94 8.37
CA VAL A 58 -5.87 -5.61 8.91
C VAL A 58 -6.52 -4.48 8.11
N LEU A 59 -6.65 -4.66 6.80
CA LEU A 59 -7.24 -3.65 5.91
C LEU A 59 -8.76 -3.79 5.73
N ARG A 60 -9.39 -4.78 6.37
CA ARG A 60 -10.83 -4.96 6.29
C ARG A 60 -11.55 -3.72 6.84
N GLY A 61 -12.55 -3.26 6.11
CA GLY A 61 -13.34 -2.09 6.52
C GLY A 61 -12.61 -0.75 6.40
N ASN A 62 -11.38 -0.72 5.88
CA ASN A 62 -10.66 0.53 5.69
C ASN A 62 -11.37 1.40 4.64
N PRO A 63 -11.91 2.60 5.02
CA PRO A 63 -12.71 3.43 4.13
C PRO A 63 -11.91 4.09 3.00
N HIS A 64 -10.58 4.10 3.12
CA HIS A 64 -9.70 4.68 2.11
C HIS A 64 -9.48 3.74 0.93
N VAL A 65 -9.69 2.42 1.14
CA VAL A 65 -9.39 1.35 0.19
C VAL A 65 -10.67 0.84 -0.46
N ARG A 66 -10.70 0.78 -1.80
CA ARG A 66 -11.81 0.19 -2.54
C ARG A 66 -11.80 -1.33 -2.46
N GLU A 67 -10.63 -1.94 -2.67
CA GLU A 67 -10.47 -3.39 -2.72
C GLU A 67 -9.12 -3.82 -2.15
N VAL A 68 -9.16 -4.82 -1.29
CA VAL A 68 -7.97 -5.53 -0.81
C VAL A 68 -7.85 -6.84 -1.58
N ILE A 69 -6.78 -6.95 -2.37
CA ILE A 69 -6.51 -8.07 -3.25
C ILE A 69 -5.46 -8.95 -2.61
N GLN A 70 -5.82 -10.19 -2.26
CA GLN A 70 -4.85 -11.13 -1.72
C GLN A 70 -4.34 -12.07 -2.82
N HIS A 71 -3.02 -12.26 -2.87
CA HIS A 71 -2.38 -13.30 -3.66
C HIS A 71 -1.01 -13.68 -3.09
N ASP A 72 -0.85 -14.95 -2.75
CA ASP A 72 0.39 -15.48 -2.19
C ASP A 72 1.38 -15.83 -3.31
N PHE A 73 2.13 -14.84 -3.77
CA PHE A 73 3.16 -15.00 -4.80
C PHE A 73 4.31 -15.94 -4.39
N LEU A 74 4.43 -16.29 -3.12
CA LEU A 74 5.50 -17.18 -2.65
C LEU A 74 5.12 -18.65 -2.74
N LYS A 75 3.82 -18.96 -2.59
CA LYS A 75 3.30 -20.33 -2.62
C LYS A 75 2.57 -20.68 -3.93
N ALA A 76 2.03 -19.67 -4.60
CA ALA A 76 1.31 -19.86 -5.86
C ALA A 76 2.25 -20.32 -6.99
N SER A 77 1.70 -21.06 -7.95
CA SER A 77 2.43 -21.42 -9.16
C SER A 77 2.77 -20.16 -9.99
N GLN A 78 3.81 -20.25 -10.81
CA GLN A 78 4.17 -19.15 -11.72
C GLN A 78 3.03 -18.79 -12.67
N ALA A 79 2.28 -19.78 -13.16
CA ALA A 79 1.13 -19.55 -14.02
C ALA A 79 0.01 -18.77 -13.29
N SER A 80 -0.30 -19.14 -12.03
CA SER A 80 -1.28 -18.43 -11.22
C SER A 80 -0.84 -16.98 -10.93
N SER A 81 0.43 -16.79 -10.60
CA SER A 81 1.01 -15.48 -10.35
C SER A 81 1.00 -14.59 -11.60
N ALA A 82 1.34 -15.17 -12.77
CA ALA A 82 1.27 -14.47 -14.05
C ALA A 82 -0.18 -14.09 -14.40
N ALA A 83 -1.13 -15.00 -14.22
CA ALA A 83 -2.55 -14.74 -14.44
C ALA A 83 -3.06 -13.60 -13.57
N ARG A 84 -2.67 -13.57 -12.28
CA ARG A 84 -3.02 -12.48 -11.35
C ARG A 84 -2.41 -11.15 -11.82
N CYS A 85 -1.16 -11.13 -12.22
CA CYS A 85 -0.53 -9.92 -12.75
C CYS A 85 -1.23 -9.41 -14.02
N LEU A 86 -1.63 -10.30 -14.94
CA LEU A 86 -2.35 -9.94 -16.16
C LEU A 86 -3.75 -9.39 -15.87
N GLU A 87 -4.48 -10.01 -14.94
CA GLU A 87 -5.77 -9.48 -14.46
C GLU A 87 -5.62 -8.05 -13.95
N LEU A 88 -4.65 -7.81 -13.05
CA LEU A 88 -4.40 -6.50 -12.48
C LEU A 88 -3.90 -5.50 -13.53
N ARG A 89 -3.14 -5.95 -14.53
CA ARG A 89 -2.74 -5.13 -15.68
C ARG A 89 -3.96 -4.63 -16.46
N GLY A 90 -4.98 -5.47 -16.62
CA GLY A 90 -6.24 -5.10 -17.27
C GLY A 90 -6.97 -3.95 -16.58
N ARG A 91 -6.72 -3.72 -15.28
CA ARG A 91 -7.30 -2.61 -14.51
C ARG A 91 -6.66 -1.26 -14.84
N ARG A 92 -5.53 -1.21 -15.54
CA ARG A 92 -4.86 -0.01 -16.06
C ARG A 92 -4.57 1.04 -14.98
N TYR A 93 -3.85 0.66 -13.94
CA TYR A 93 -3.42 1.58 -12.89
C TYR A 93 -2.53 2.70 -13.42
N ASP A 94 -2.78 3.92 -12.98
CA ASP A 94 -1.94 5.09 -13.27
C ASP A 94 -0.70 5.10 -12.40
N LEU A 95 -0.87 4.73 -11.14
CA LEU A 95 0.17 4.75 -10.12
C LEU A 95 0.21 3.41 -9.39
N SER A 96 1.41 2.90 -9.15
CA SER A 96 1.63 1.86 -8.16
C SER A 96 2.75 2.24 -7.20
N ILE A 97 2.58 1.89 -5.93
CA ILE A 97 3.51 2.20 -4.84
C ILE A 97 3.86 0.91 -4.12
N ASN A 98 5.15 0.57 -4.12
CA ASN A 98 5.66 -0.51 -3.29
C ASN A 98 6.00 0.05 -1.92
N THR A 99 5.31 -0.40 -0.87
CA THR A 99 5.57 0.04 0.51
C THR A 99 6.89 -0.51 1.04
N HIS A 100 7.46 0.11 2.06
CA HIS A 100 8.56 -0.44 2.86
C HIS A 100 8.03 -1.69 3.60
N THR A 101 8.72 -2.76 3.74
CA THR A 101 10.15 -3.11 3.67
C THR A 101 10.47 -4.04 2.48
N GLN A 102 10.39 -3.60 1.28
CA GLN A 102 10.47 -4.49 0.13
C GLN A 102 11.83 -4.45 -0.56
N GLY A 103 12.84 -5.07 0.04
CA GLY A 103 14.14 -5.27 -0.56
C GLY A 103 14.23 -6.45 -1.56
N ARG A 104 13.11 -6.90 -2.13
CA ARG A 104 13.12 -8.07 -3.04
C ARG A 104 12.81 -7.66 -4.47
N ARG A 105 13.70 -8.01 -5.40
CA ARG A 105 13.50 -7.83 -6.85
C ARG A 105 12.14 -8.35 -7.31
N GLY A 106 11.67 -9.50 -6.79
CA GLY A 106 10.39 -10.10 -7.15
C GLY A 106 9.20 -9.16 -7.01
N TYR A 107 9.18 -8.33 -5.98
CA TYR A 107 8.07 -7.37 -5.75
C TYR A 107 8.07 -6.24 -6.77
N ARG A 108 9.24 -5.74 -7.18
CA ARG A 108 9.36 -4.78 -8.28
C ARG A 108 8.97 -5.40 -9.62
N LEU A 109 9.33 -6.68 -9.82
CA LEU A 109 8.92 -7.42 -11.01
C LEU A 109 7.40 -7.55 -11.09
N ILE A 110 6.72 -7.87 -9.97
CA ILE A 110 5.26 -7.90 -9.89
C ILE A 110 4.68 -6.53 -10.29
N ALA A 111 5.17 -5.43 -9.71
CA ALA A 111 4.75 -4.07 -10.06
C ALA A 111 4.97 -3.78 -11.56
N ARG A 112 6.10 -4.23 -12.14
CA ARG A 112 6.41 -4.08 -13.57
C ARG A 112 5.49 -4.88 -14.47
N LEU A 113 5.13 -6.11 -14.08
CA LEU A 113 4.20 -6.98 -14.82
C LEU A 113 2.77 -6.43 -14.78
N ILE A 114 2.31 -5.93 -13.64
CA ILE A 114 1.03 -5.22 -13.51
C ILE A 114 1.03 -3.97 -14.39
N GLY A 115 2.16 -3.28 -14.50
CA GLY A 115 2.40 -2.29 -15.53
C GLY A 115 1.70 -0.95 -15.30
N ALA A 116 1.55 -0.51 -14.05
CA ALA A 116 1.14 0.86 -13.76
C ALA A 116 2.08 1.86 -14.47
N ARG A 117 1.54 2.98 -14.91
CA ARG A 117 2.28 4.00 -15.66
C ARG A 117 3.43 4.59 -14.82
N VAL A 118 3.14 4.89 -13.57
CA VAL A 118 4.13 5.35 -12.56
C VAL A 118 4.28 4.25 -11.52
N ARG A 119 5.51 3.86 -11.24
CA ARG A 119 5.83 2.80 -10.27
C ARG A 119 6.88 3.32 -9.31
N LEU A 120 6.46 3.52 -8.05
CA LEU A 120 7.31 4.04 -6.98
C LEU A 120 7.80 2.91 -6.08
N SER A 121 9.03 3.03 -5.60
CA SER A 121 9.62 2.08 -4.65
C SER A 121 10.76 2.74 -3.90
N HIS A 122 11.15 2.14 -2.77
CA HIS A 122 12.42 2.46 -2.12
C HIS A 122 13.59 1.78 -2.83
N GLU A 123 14.76 2.41 -2.76
CA GLU A 123 16.02 1.78 -3.08
C GLU A 123 16.52 0.98 -1.86
N TYR A 124 17.20 -0.13 -2.10
CA TYR A 124 17.84 -0.95 -1.07
C TYR A 124 19.29 -1.20 -1.44
N GLU A 125 20.12 -1.50 -0.45
CA GLU A 125 21.58 -1.53 -0.57
C GLU A 125 22.10 -2.47 -1.67
N ASN A 126 21.50 -3.64 -1.81
CA ASN A 126 21.92 -4.68 -2.77
C ASN A 126 21.18 -4.63 -4.12
N GLN A 127 20.59 -3.48 -4.48
CA GLN A 127 19.91 -3.37 -5.77
C GLN A 127 20.90 -3.31 -6.93
N SER A 128 20.57 -4.04 -8.00
CA SER A 128 21.31 -3.96 -9.25
C SER A 128 20.75 -2.85 -10.16
N TRP A 129 21.48 -2.50 -11.21
CA TRP A 129 20.98 -1.58 -12.23
C TRP A 129 19.68 -2.08 -12.89
N MET A 130 19.49 -3.40 -13.03
CA MET A 130 18.27 -4.00 -13.55
C MET A 130 17.05 -3.74 -12.65
N ASP A 131 17.25 -3.65 -11.34
CA ASP A 131 16.17 -3.37 -10.40
C ASP A 131 15.59 -1.97 -10.58
N ARG A 132 16.43 -1.02 -11.05
CA ARG A 132 16.00 0.35 -11.39
C ARG A 132 15.10 0.39 -12.61
N LEU A 133 15.26 -0.54 -13.57
CA LEU A 133 14.40 -0.62 -14.76
C LEU A 133 12.98 -1.13 -14.44
N LEU A 134 12.77 -1.76 -13.30
CA LEU A 134 11.48 -2.28 -12.88
C LEU A 134 10.54 -1.20 -12.32
N VAL A 135 11.09 -0.08 -11.89
CA VAL A 135 10.36 1.06 -11.33
C VAL A 135 10.54 2.31 -12.20
N THR A 136 9.71 3.31 -12.03
CA THR A 136 9.85 4.59 -12.76
C THR A 136 10.55 5.63 -11.92
N GLN A 137 10.38 5.56 -10.60
CA GLN A 137 11.07 6.43 -9.63
C GLN A 137 11.32 5.65 -8.35
N SER A 138 12.41 5.97 -7.71
CA SER A 138 12.78 5.43 -6.41
C SER A 138 13.52 6.47 -5.58
N LEU A 139 13.52 6.28 -4.28
CA LEU A 139 14.32 7.05 -3.34
C LEU A 139 15.03 6.11 -2.36
N PRO A 140 16.21 6.46 -1.87
CA PRO A 140 16.91 5.68 -0.86
C PRO A 140 16.07 5.52 0.41
N GLN A 141 16.14 4.33 1.00
CA GLN A 141 15.63 4.11 2.34
C GLN A 141 16.42 4.96 3.33
N ASP A 142 15.73 5.47 4.33
CA ASP A 142 16.35 6.14 5.47
C ASP A 142 16.14 5.28 6.71
N TYR A 143 17.18 4.57 7.12
CA TYR A 143 17.12 3.65 8.24
C TYR A 143 17.04 4.34 9.60
N SER A 144 17.20 5.66 9.66
CA SER A 144 16.99 6.45 10.87
C SER A 144 15.52 6.78 11.12
N LEU A 145 14.68 6.64 10.08
CA LEU A 145 13.26 6.97 10.12
C LEU A 145 12.41 5.72 10.36
N HIS A 146 11.26 5.94 10.98
CA HIS A 146 10.26 4.90 11.13
C HIS A 146 9.69 4.45 9.75
N VAL A 147 9.16 3.22 9.66
CA VAL A 147 8.59 2.67 8.41
C VAL A 147 7.46 3.54 7.86
N MET A 148 6.61 4.10 8.71
CA MET A 148 5.54 5.02 8.28
C MET A 148 6.10 6.26 7.58
N GLU A 149 7.15 6.85 8.13
CA GLU A 149 7.80 8.04 7.57
C GLU A 149 8.46 7.71 6.24
N ASN A 150 9.13 6.56 6.15
CA ASN A 150 9.68 6.07 4.88
C ASN A 150 8.58 5.90 3.82
N ASN A 151 7.44 5.29 4.18
CA ASN A 151 6.31 5.17 3.26
C ASN A 151 5.79 6.54 2.79
N ALA A 152 5.65 7.49 3.71
CA ALA A 152 5.19 8.86 3.39
C ALA A 152 6.16 9.59 2.45
N ARG A 153 7.46 9.38 2.57
CA ARG A 153 8.48 9.97 1.67
C ARG A 153 8.29 9.59 0.20
N LEU A 154 7.69 8.44 -0.09
CA LEU A 154 7.36 8.05 -1.48
C LEU A 154 6.40 9.03 -2.14
N LEU A 155 5.52 9.67 -1.38
CA LEU A 155 4.59 10.68 -1.89
C LEU A 155 5.32 11.94 -2.38
N GLY A 156 6.48 12.25 -1.79
CA GLY A 156 7.35 13.34 -2.25
C GLY A 156 7.83 13.16 -3.70
N LEU A 157 7.96 11.91 -4.20
CA LEU A 157 8.27 11.64 -5.61
C LEU A 157 7.15 12.08 -6.56
N LEU A 158 5.95 12.26 -6.05
CA LEU A 158 4.80 12.79 -6.78
C LEU A 158 4.66 14.31 -6.64
N GLY A 159 5.55 14.96 -5.88
CA GLY A 159 5.45 16.37 -5.55
C GLY A 159 4.40 16.67 -4.49
N LEU A 160 3.98 15.66 -3.72
CA LEU A 160 2.98 15.79 -2.67
C LEU A 160 3.66 16.02 -1.32
N SER A 161 3.04 16.87 -0.50
CA SER A 161 3.37 17.02 0.91
C SER A 161 2.29 16.36 1.76
N PRO A 162 2.66 15.67 2.86
CA PRO A 162 1.68 15.09 3.78
C PRO A 162 0.66 16.12 4.25
N GLN A 163 -0.61 15.76 4.30
CA GLN A 163 -1.70 16.58 4.81
C GLN A 163 -2.09 16.18 6.24
N LEU A 164 -1.81 14.93 6.63
CA LEU A 164 -2.05 14.46 7.98
C LEU A 164 -1.06 15.12 8.96
N PRO A 165 -1.54 15.83 9.99
CA PRO A 165 -0.67 16.48 10.96
C PRO A 165 0.10 15.48 11.83
N SER A 166 -0.49 14.32 12.08
CA SER A 166 0.11 13.21 12.82
C SER A 166 -0.36 11.91 12.16
N PRO A 167 0.52 11.18 11.47
CA PRO A 167 0.16 9.89 10.90
C PRO A 167 0.02 8.84 12.03
N GLU A 168 -1.14 8.19 12.10
CA GLU A 168 -1.43 7.13 13.05
C GLU A 168 -1.83 5.84 12.32
N TYR A 169 -1.60 4.71 12.98
CA TYR A 169 -2.07 3.42 12.46
C TYR A 169 -3.58 3.36 12.47
N GLU A 170 -4.15 2.81 11.42
CA GLU A 170 -5.61 2.69 11.28
C GLU A 170 -6.03 1.24 11.16
N VAL A 171 -6.90 0.82 12.08
CA VAL A 171 -7.61 -0.46 12.03
C VAL A 171 -9.09 -0.19 12.23
N PHE A 172 -9.89 -0.68 11.31
CA PHE A 172 -11.34 -0.47 11.32
C PHE A 172 -12.04 -1.75 11.74
N LEU A 173 -12.52 -1.77 12.96
CA LEU A 173 -13.26 -2.89 13.51
C LEU A 173 -14.75 -2.76 13.19
N SER A 174 -15.40 -3.87 12.82
CA SER A 174 -16.83 -3.94 12.72
C SER A 174 -17.49 -3.84 14.10
N GLU A 175 -18.77 -3.50 14.14
CA GLU A 175 -19.52 -3.47 15.39
C GLU A 175 -19.57 -4.84 16.08
N GLU A 176 -19.68 -5.91 15.30
CA GLU A 176 -19.64 -7.28 15.79
C GLU A 176 -18.29 -7.63 16.45
N GLU A 177 -17.18 -7.22 15.83
CA GLU A 177 -15.84 -7.43 16.39
C GLU A 177 -15.65 -6.62 17.68
N ARG A 178 -16.16 -5.40 17.75
CA ARG A 178 -16.13 -4.57 18.97
C ARG A 178 -16.94 -5.23 20.09
N GLN A 179 -18.18 -5.65 19.81
CA GLN A 179 -19.04 -6.29 20.78
C GLN A 179 -18.45 -7.62 21.27
N TRP A 180 -17.88 -8.42 20.37
CA TRP A 180 -17.18 -9.63 20.75
C TRP A 180 -16.01 -9.35 21.70
N ALA A 181 -15.17 -8.36 21.37
CA ALA A 181 -14.02 -7.96 22.19
C ALA A 181 -14.45 -7.45 23.57
N MET A 182 -15.48 -6.60 23.63
CA MET A 182 -16.04 -6.10 24.89
C MET A 182 -16.54 -7.25 25.77
N GLY A 183 -17.37 -8.14 25.23
CA GLY A 183 -17.88 -9.29 25.98
C GLY A 183 -16.78 -10.27 26.43
N TRP A 184 -15.68 -10.38 25.64
CA TRP A 184 -14.52 -11.18 26.03
C TRP A 184 -13.75 -10.56 27.21
N LEU A 185 -13.56 -9.21 27.20
CA LEU A 185 -12.90 -8.45 28.26
C LEU A 185 -13.73 -8.47 29.56
N GLU A 186 -15.05 -8.25 29.47
CA GLU A 186 -15.98 -8.29 30.61
C GLU A 186 -15.93 -9.64 31.33
N LYS A 187 -16.04 -10.74 30.57
CA LYS A 187 -15.99 -12.11 31.15
C LYS A 187 -14.69 -12.38 31.91
N ARG A 188 -13.60 -11.66 31.59
CA ARG A 188 -12.30 -11.79 32.24
C ARG A 188 -12.00 -10.72 33.27
N LYS A 189 -12.98 -9.83 33.53
CA LYS A 189 -12.82 -8.67 34.45
C LYS A 189 -11.59 -7.80 34.11
N LEU A 190 -11.36 -7.59 32.81
CA LEU A 190 -10.25 -6.78 32.27
C LEU A 190 -10.70 -5.38 31.85
N LEU A 191 -11.98 -5.04 31.98
CA LEU A 191 -12.46 -3.67 31.87
C LEU A 191 -12.31 -3.04 33.26
N GLY A 192 -11.35 -2.11 33.38
CA GLY A 192 -11.13 -1.31 34.58
C GLY A 192 -12.01 -0.09 34.61
#